data_f6740db373e1c088ae6298966c6d1c6e
#
_entry.id   f6740db373e1c088ae6298966c6d1c6e
#
_cell.length_a   1.000
_cell.length_b   1.000
_cell.length_c   1.000
_cell.angle_alpha   90.00
_cell.angle_beta   90.00
_cell.angle_gamma   90.00
#
_symmetry.space_group_name_H-M   'P 1'
#
loop_
_entity.id
_entity.type
_entity.pdbx_description
1 polymer ?
#
loop_
_entity_poly.entity_id
_entity_poly.type
_entity_poly.pdbx_seq_one_letter_code
_entity_poly.pdbx_strand_id
1 'polypeptide(L)'
;MRVVWFKTLALTAAIAASSSAYAVTLDGGAVAAPDQYGAEVAAQILKKGGNAVDAAVATAFTLAVTYPEAGNIGGGGFMTLFIDGKPYFLDYRETAPLAASRDMYLDEKGEIIENLSLVGARAAGVPGTVMGLWEAHQRFGKLPWAELLTPAVGYAKNGFKVANKQYQYREDALKLFNGTTNFGDYFGSMKEGATFKQPELAETLERIADQGAKEFYHGKTADLLIAQMQQDKGLITKQDLNEYKVNWREPMRVDWRGNTLYTAPLPSSGGIALAQLIGIKEARAADFKGVEQNSAPYIHLLAEIEKRVFADRADYLGDPDFGKMPVAELTDPAYIAKRAAEVSPKAISATANIKPGLEPHQTTHFSIVDKQGNAVSNTYTLNWDYGSGVVVKGAGFLLNDEMDDFSSKPGVANSFGVVGGNANAIEPGKRMLSSMSPSLVTRDGQVTLVLGTPGGSRIFTSIFQVLNNIYDYDMPLEKAVAAQRVHHQLLPKDTIYYDAYAPLTGKVADELKGMGYTLEDQGWNMGDIQAIRVNGTQLETASDPRGRGVGIVVK
;
A
#
# COMPACT_ATOMS: atom_id res chain seq x y z
N MET A 1 78.61 -3.35 32.61
CA MET A 1 77.91 -4.18 31.62
C MET A 1 76.39 -3.89 31.68
N ARG A 2 75.86 -3.11 30.78
CA ARG A 2 74.41 -2.81 30.70
C ARG A 2 73.90 -3.59 29.47
N VAL A 3 72.97 -4.51 29.71
CA VAL A 3 72.27 -5.28 28.65
C VAL A 3 71.07 -4.45 28.26
N VAL A 4 70.98 -4.08 26.95
CA VAL A 4 69.87 -3.37 26.34
C VAL A 4 68.98 -4.43 25.67
N TRP A 5 67.70 -4.50 26.12
CA TRP A 5 66.67 -5.35 25.52
C TRP A 5 65.95 -4.56 24.41
N PHE A 6 66.07 -4.97 23.18
CA PHE A 6 65.23 -4.51 22.07
C PHE A 6 63.87 -5.25 22.10
N LYS A 7 62.81 -4.51 22.32
CA LYS A 7 61.43 -5.00 22.09
C LYS A 7 61.07 -4.75 20.65
N THR A 8 60.92 -5.83 19.88
CA THR A 8 60.37 -5.83 18.52
C THR A 8 58.85 -5.71 18.64
N LEU A 9 58.26 -4.57 18.19
CA LEU A 9 56.81 -4.43 18.00
C LEU A 9 56.47 -5.03 16.65
N ALA A 10 55.72 -6.15 16.63
CA ALA A 10 55.09 -6.68 15.44
C ALA A 10 53.78 -5.90 15.19
N LEU A 11 53.75 -5.08 14.16
CA LEU A 11 52.56 -4.38 13.66
C LEU A 11 51.77 -5.35 12.79
N THR A 12 50.72 -5.96 13.34
CA THR A 12 49.75 -6.73 12.56
C THR A 12 48.77 -5.77 11.88
N ALA A 13 49.00 -5.50 10.60
CA ALA A 13 48.02 -4.79 9.76
C ALA A 13 46.83 -5.73 9.49
N ALA A 14 45.73 -5.51 10.15
CA ALA A 14 44.44 -6.12 9.76
C ALA A 14 43.95 -5.46 8.47
N ILE A 15 44.12 -6.16 7.36
CA ILE A 15 43.48 -5.79 6.09
C ILE A 15 41.99 -6.09 6.27
N ALA A 16 41.21 -5.06 6.55
CA ALA A 16 39.75 -5.12 6.40
C ALA A 16 39.44 -5.26 4.90
N ALA A 17 39.20 -6.47 4.45
CA ALA A 17 38.63 -6.71 3.14
C ALA A 17 37.20 -6.16 3.17
N SER A 18 37.01 -4.91 2.74
CA SER A 18 35.70 -4.41 2.33
C SER A 18 35.30 -5.21 1.10
N SER A 19 34.44 -6.21 1.30
CA SER A 19 33.70 -6.84 0.20
C SER A 19 32.80 -5.78 -0.40
N SER A 20 33.28 -5.09 -1.43
CA SER A 20 32.41 -4.37 -2.37
C SER A 20 31.50 -5.44 -2.98
N ALA A 21 30.27 -5.54 -2.50
CA ALA A 21 29.26 -6.30 -3.21
C ALA A 21 29.17 -5.65 -4.60
N TYR A 22 29.66 -6.34 -5.62
CA TYR A 22 29.49 -5.91 -7.00
C TYR A 22 27.99 -5.84 -7.26
N ALA A 23 27.47 -4.65 -7.54
CA ALA A 23 26.10 -4.48 -7.99
C ALA A 23 25.90 -5.35 -9.23
N VAL A 24 25.02 -6.34 -9.14
CA VAL A 24 24.69 -7.20 -10.28
C VAL A 24 23.94 -6.35 -11.28
N THR A 25 24.47 -6.23 -12.50
CA THR A 25 23.73 -5.59 -13.59
C THR A 25 22.77 -6.62 -14.18
N LEU A 26 21.48 -6.31 -14.16
CA LEU A 26 20.43 -7.18 -14.69
C LEU A 26 20.38 -7.11 -16.24
N ASP A 27 19.72 -8.08 -16.85
CA ASP A 27 19.55 -8.14 -18.32
C ASP A 27 18.70 -7.00 -18.86
N GLY A 28 17.97 -6.31 -17.97
CA GLY A 28 17.14 -5.16 -18.30
C GLY A 28 16.48 -4.55 -17.07
N GLY A 29 15.38 -3.83 -17.27
CA GLY A 29 14.48 -3.36 -16.22
C GLY A 29 13.14 -4.09 -16.29
N ALA A 30 12.29 -3.91 -15.28
CA ALA A 30 10.94 -4.46 -15.28
C ALA A 30 9.96 -3.55 -14.55
N VAL A 31 8.69 -3.63 -14.96
CA VAL A 31 7.55 -2.98 -14.33
C VAL A 31 6.37 -3.94 -14.25
N ALA A 32 5.64 -3.89 -13.15
CA ALA A 32 4.29 -4.42 -13.02
C ALA A 32 3.40 -3.30 -12.47
N ALA A 33 2.35 -2.94 -13.19
CA ALA A 33 1.50 -1.81 -12.87
C ALA A 33 0.01 -2.15 -13.12
N PRO A 34 -0.94 -1.47 -12.43
CA PRO A 34 -2.35 -1.83 -12.42
C PRO A 34 -3.09 -1.50 -13.72
N ASP A 35 -2.47 -0.74 -14.63
CA ASP A 35 -2.98 -0.52 -15.98
C ASP A 35 -1.86 -0.49 -17.02
N GLN A 36 -2.24 -0.63 -18.29
CA GLN A 36 -1.33 -0.62 -19.43
C GLN A 36 -0.59 0.72 -19.56
N TYR A 37 -1.26 1.84 -19.31
CA TYR A 37 -0.69 3.17 -19.52
C TYR A 37 0.48 3.44 -18.55
N GLY A 38 0.28 3.13 -17.27
CA GLY A 38 1.33 3.23 -16.25
C GLY A 38 2.51 2.31 -16.55
N ALA A 39 2.24 1.07 -16.96
CA ALA A 39 3.29 0.10 -17.31
C ALA A 39 4.12 0.55 -18.52
N GLU A 40 3.47 1.02 -19.58
CA GLU A 40 4.15 1.52 -20.79
C GLU A 40 5.00 2.75 -20.52
N VAL A 41 4.50 3.69 -19.72
CA VAL A 41 5.25 4.89 -19.30
C VAL A 41 6.49 4.50 -18.50
N ALA A 42 6.35 3.62 -17.49
CA ALA A 42 7.50 3.13 -16.74
C ALA A 42 8.57 2.50 -17.66
N ALA A 43 8.13 1.62 -18.57
CA ALA A 43 9.02 0.98 -19.54
C ALA A 43 9.74 2.00 -20.45
N GLN A 44 9.05 3.05 -20.89
CA GLN A 44 9.65 4.14 -21.69
C GLN A 44 10.70 4.91 -20.90
N ILE A 45 10.43 5.24 -19.64
CA ILE A 45 11.37 5.95 -18.77
C ILE A 45 12.62 5.11 -18.53
N LEU A 46 12.48 3.80 -18.23
CA LEU A 46 13.61 2.90 -18.09
C LEU A 46 14.44 2.80 -19.38
N LYS A 47 13.80 2.71 -20.57
CA LYS A 47 14.48 2.71 -21.88
C LYS A 47 15.25 4.00 -22.17
N LYS A 48 14.77 5.13 -21.69
CA LYS A 48 15.47 6.42 -21.80
C LYS A 48 16.67 6.55 -20.87
N GLY A 49 16.91 5.54 -20.02
CA GLY A 49 18.02 5.54 -19.06
C GLY A 49 17.66 6.17 -17.71
N GLY A 50 16.37 6.39 -17.44
CA GLY A 50 15.87 6.67 -16.11
C GLY A 50 16.07 5.48 -15.18
N ASN A 51 16.14 5.73 -13.88
CA ASN A 51 16.22 4.70 -12.87
C ASN A 51 14.82 4.29 -12.35
N ALA A 52 14.77 3.36 -11.39
CA ALA A 52 13.52 2.87 -10.83
C ALA A 52 12.66 3.99 -10.19
N VAL A 53 13.29 5.01 -9.59
CA VAL A 53 12.59 6.15 -8.99
C VAL A 53 11.99 7.07 -10.06
N ASP A 54 12.73 7.36 -11.13
CA ASP A 54 12.19 8.13 -12.25
C ASP A 54 10.95 7.44 -12.86
N ALA A 55 11.06 6.12 -13.08
CA ALA A 55 9.95 5.34 -13.60
C ALA A 55 8.75 5.33 -12.62
N ALA A 56 9.00 5.24 -11.30
CA ALA A 56 7.96 5.29 -10.29
C ALA A 56 7.21 6.62 -10.27
N VAL A 57 7.93 7.73 -10.33
CA VAL A 57 7.34 9.09 -10.38
C VAL A 57 6.46 9.25 -11.62
N ALA A 58 6.98 8.88 -12.80
CA ALA A 58 6.23 8.98 -14.05
C ALA A 58 4.99 8.08 -14.06
N THR A 59 5.10 6.87 -13.51
CA THR A 59 3.97 5.94 -13.35
C THR A 59 2.91 6.50 -12.43
N ALA A 60 3.28 7.02 -11.25
CA ALA A 60 2.32 7.55 -10.29
C ALA A 60 1.51 8.73 -10.87
N PHE A 61 2.17 9.68 -11.56
CA PHE A 61 1.45 10.78 -12.23
C PHE A 61 0.59 10.29 -13.41
N THR A 62 1.04 9.28 -14.15
CA THR A 62 0.24 8.70 -15.23
C THR A 62 -1.02 8.03 -14.67
N LEU A 63 -0.91 7.24 -13.61
CA LEU A 63 -2.05 6.60 -12.96
C LEU A 63 -3.02 7.62 -12.32
N ALA A 64 -2.54 8.78 -11.88
CA ALA A 64 -3.42 9.86 -11.43
C ALA A 64 -4.39 10.35 -12.53
N VAL A 65 -4.04 10.11 -13.78
CA VAL A 65 -4.86 10.45 -14.96
C VAL A 65 -5.64 9.22 -15.46
N THR A 66 -4.96 8.08 -15.65
CA THR A 66 -5.49 6.91 -16.35
C THR A 66 -6.15 5.89 -15.43
N TYR A 67 -5.95 6.02 -14.13
CA TYR A 67 -6.49 5.16 -13.06
C TYR A 67 -7.15 6.01 -11.95
N PRO A 68 -8.09 6.93 -12.30
CA PRO A 68 -8.57 7.96 -11.38
C PRO A 68 -9.35 7.42 -10.18
N GLU A 69 -9.78 6.15 -10.20
CA GLU A 69 -10.42 5.51 -9.07
C GLU A 69 -9.49 5.31 -7.86
N ALA A 70 -8.15 5.33 -8.06
CA ALA A 70 -7.19 5.17 -6.97
C ALA A 70 -5.85 5.90 -7.21
N GLY A 71 -5.36 5.98 -8.44
CA GLY A 71 -4.22 6.82 -8.83
C GLY A 71 -4.55 8.30 -8.59
N ASN A 72 -3.61 9.07 -8.01
CA ASN A 72 -3.99 10.37 -7.50
C ASN A 72 -2.83 11.36 -7.36
N ILE A 73 -3.19 12.63 -7.20
CA ILE A 73 -2.34 13.68 -6.64
C ILE A 73 -2.96 14.31 -5.39
N GLY A 74 -4.22 13.98 -5.09
CA GLY A 74 -4.97 14.49 -3.93
C GLY A 74 -5.09 13.50 -2.77
N GLY A 75 -4.29 12.44 -2.77
CA GLY A 75 -4.20 11.42 -1.74
C GLY A 75 -2.80 11.29 -1.14
N GLY A 76 -2.43 10.09 -0.74
CA GLY A 76 -1.12 9.78 -0.17
C GLY A 76 -0.75 8.31 -0.25
N GLY A 77 0.35 7.93 0.38
CA GLY A 77 0.82 6.56 0.29
C GLY A 77 2.17 6.29 0.93
N PHE A 78 2.74 5.14 0.56
CA PHE A 78 4.03 4.65 1.01
C PHE A 78 4.86 4.09 -0.13
N MET A 79 6.16 4.30 -0.04
CA MET A 79 7.12 3.77 -0.99
C MET A 79 8.25 3.06 -0.25
N THR A 80 8.45 1.78 -0.53
CA THR A 80 9.62 1.02 -0.09
C THR A 80 10.60 0.96 -1.25
N LEU A 81 11.85 1.38 -1.00
CA LEU A 81 12.87 1.46 -2.03
C LEU A 81 14.09 0.62 -1.64
N PHE A 82 14.77 0.11 -2.64
CA PHE A 82 16.09 -0.48 -2.49
C PHE A 82 17.01 0.15 -3.53
N ILE A 83 17.87 1.06 -3.09
CA ILE A 83 18.70 1.89 -3.97
C ILE A 83 20.17 1.72 -3.57
N ASP A 84 21.02 1.41 -4.53
CA ASP A 84 22.46 1.21 -4.33
C ASP A 84 22.78 0.25 -3.15
N GLY A 85 22.02 -0.86 -3.08
CA GLY A 85 22.21 -1.89 -2.07
C GLY A 85 21.65 -1.54 -0.68
N LYS A 86 20.85 -0.48 -0.55
CA LYS A 86 20.29 -0.03 0.73
C LYS A 86 18.77 0.09 0.69
N PRO A 87 18.07 -0.35 1.74
CA PRO A 87 16.64 -0.17 1.88
C PRO A 87 16.31 1.24 2.37
N TYR A 88 15.19 1.79 1.91
CA TYR A 88 14.61 3.05 2.34
C TYR A 88 13.10 2.93 2.39
N PHE A 89 12.47 3.76 3.22
CA PHE A 89 11.02 3.87 3.27
C PHE A 89 10.59 5.33 3.31
N LEU A 90 9.67 5.69 2.42
CA LEU A 90 9.11 7.03 2.34
C LEU A 90 7.62 6.98 2.71
N ASP A 91 7.29 7.67 3.80
CA ASP A 91 5.93 7.88 4.28
C ASP A 91 5.44 9.25 3.80
N TYR A 92 4.52 9.23 2.82
CA TYR A 92 3.80 10.40 2.33
C TYR A 92 2.28 10.23 2.55
N ARG A 93 1.92 9.54 3.65
CA ARG A 93 0.55 9.40 4.13
C ARG A 93 -0.06 10.77 4.39
N GLU A 94 -1.34 10.90 4.21
CA GLU A 94 -2.11 12.08 4.57
C GLU A 94 -2.00 12.39 6.06
N THR A 95 -2.21 13.65 6.41
CA THR A 95 -2.35 14.08 7.79
C THR A 95 -3.75 14.64 8.04
N ALA A 96 -4.27 14.47 9.25
CA ALA A 96 -5.49 15.15 9.66
C ALA A 96 -5.28 16.67 9.60
N PRO A 97 -6.22 17.44 9.05
CA PRO A 97 -6.16 18.91 9.11
C PRO A 97 -6.01 19.40 10.55
N LEU A 98 -5.33 20.53 10.75
CA LEU A 98 -5.16 21.15 12.07
C LEU A 98 -6.49 21.53 12.75
N ALA A 99 -7.54 21.72 11.95
CA ALA A 99 -8.89 21.96 12.43
C ALA A 99 -9.68 20.69 12.78
N ALA A 100 -9.11 19.51 12.57
CA ALA A 100 -9.76 18.25 12.91
C ALA A 100 -9.90 18.08 14.43
N SER A 101 -10.97 17.41 14.86
CA SER A 101 -11.21 17.09 16.26
C SER A 101 -11.61 15.62 16.40
N ARG A 102 -11.38 15.06 17.60
CA ARG A 102 -11.63 13.65 17.90
C ARG A 102 -13.02 13.18 17.49
N ASP A 103 -14.03 13.98 17.81
CA ASP A 103 -15.46 13.60 17.69
C ASP A 103 -16.13 14.24 16.47
N MET A 104 -15.35 14.73 15.49
CA MET A 104 -15.87 15.50 14.34
C MET A 104 -16.85 14.71 13.44
N TYR A 105 -16.89 13.40 13.54
CA TYR A 105 -17.80 12.53 12.80
C TYR A 105 -18.93 11.94 13.66
N LEU A 106 -19.07 12.43 14.90
CA LEU A 106 -20.13 12.01 15.81
C LEU A 106 -21.23 13.06 15.89
N ASP A 107 -22.47 12.61 16.08
CA ASP A 107 -23.62 13.47 16.38
C ASP A 107 -23.64 13.89 17.87
N GLU A 108 -24.61 14.68 18.25
CA GLU A 108 -24.81 15.16 19.64
C GLU A 108 -25.03 14.03 20.66
N LYS A 109 -25.41 12.83 20.19
CA LYS A 109 -25.58 11.62 21.02
C LYS A 109 -24.31 10.75 21.06
N GLY A 110 -23.26 11.16 20.35
CA GLY A 110 -22.01 10.40 20.22
C GLY A 110 -22.13 9.20 19.28
N GLU A 111 -23.08 9.20 18.35
CA GLU A 111 -23.19 8.18 17.32
C GLU A 111 -22.55 8.66 16.02
N ILE A 112 -22.00 7.70 15.22
CA ILE A 112 -21.33 7.99 13.96
C ILE A 112 -22.35 8.54 12.96
N ILE A 113 -22.03 9.71 12.37
CA ILE A 113 -22.82 10.30 11.29
C ILE A 113 -22.46 9.55 10.00
N GLU A 114 -23.46 8.87 9.42
CA GLU A 114 -23.29 8.04 8.24
C GLU A 114 -22.67 8.83 7.06
N ASN A 115 -21.67 8.23 6.42
CA ASN A 115 -20.93 8.74 5.26
C ASN A 115 -20.20 10.09 5.46
N LEU A 116 -20.20 10.72 6.62
CA LEU A 116 -19.54 12.02 6.82
C LEU A 116 -18.00 11.92 6.73
N SER A 117 -17.42 10.78 7.08
CA SER A 117 -15.98 10.48 6.92
C SER A 117 -15.59 9.99 5.51
N LEU A 118 -16.58 9.74 4.64
CA LEU A 118 -16.38 9.17 3.29
C LEU A 118 -16.67 10.14 2.16
N VAL A 119 -17.70 10.97 2.31
CA VAL A 119 -18.25 11.80 1.23
C VAL A 119 -18.13 13.27 1.56
N GLY A 120 -17.58 14.04 0.62
CA GLY A 120 -17.47 15.48 0.76
C GLY A 120 -16.12 15.95 1.33
N ALA A 121 -15.93 17.27 1.36
CA ALA A 121 -14.64 17.89 1.66
C ALA A 121 -14.15 17.66 3.11
N ARG A 122 -15.05 17.33 4.05
CA ARG A 122 -14.69 17.01 5.44
C ARG A 122 -14.04 15.63 5.62
N ALA A 123 -14.17 14.77 4.63
CA ALA A 123 -13.55 13.44 4.62
C ALA A 123 -12.05 13.46 4.24
N ALA A 124 -11.57 14.59 3.68
CA ALA A 124 -10.23 14.69 3.12
C ALA A 124 -9.16 14.95 4.18
N GLY A 125 -8.10 14.13 4.19
CA GLY A 125 -6.82 14.42 4.80
C GLY A 125 -5.97 15.31 3.92
N VAL A 126 -4.93 15.94 4.51
CA VAL A 126 -3.98 16.80 3.78
C VAL A 126 -3.17 15.94 2.81
N PRO A 127 -3.21 16.20 1.51
CA PRO A 127 -2.58 15.34 0.50
C PRO A 127 -1.06 15.26 0.59
N GLY A 128 -0.51 14.07 0.40
CA GLY A 128 0.93 13.81 0.46
C GLY A 128 1.57 13.39 -0.85
N THR A 129 0.81 12.91 -1.84
CA THR A 129 1.35 12.27 -3.05
C THR A 129 2.37 13.14 -3.79
N VAL A 130 2.05 14.41 -4.06
CA VAL A 130 2.96 15.27 -4.84
C VAL A 130 4.26 15.52 -4.09
N MET A 131 4.21 15.73 -2.76
CA MET A 131 5.42 15.91 -1.96
C MET A 131 6.23 14.61 -1.89
N GLY A 132 5.58 13.46 -1.75
CA GLY A 132 6.26 12.16 -1.72
C GLY A 132 7.03 11.87 -3.01
N LEU A 133 6.38 12.07 -4.15
CA LEU A 133 7.02 11.87 -5.46
C LEU A 133 8.15 12.87 -5.69
N TRP A 134 7.97 14.13 -5.27
CA TRP A 134 9.01 15.15 -5.34
C TRP A 134 10.23 14.78 -4.49
N GLU A 135 10.03 14.44 -3.23
CA GLU A 135 11.12 14.07 -2.31
C GLU A 135 11.87 12.81 -2.76
N ALA A 136 11.16 11.79 -3.27
CA ALA A 136 11.80 10.60 -3.84
C ALA A 136 12.67 10.97 -5.05
N HIS A 137 12.15 11.82 -5.95
CA HIS A 137 12.89 12.29 -7.11
C HIS A 137 14.08 13.15 -6.74
N GLN A 138 13.94 14.11 -5.82
CA GLN A 138 15.06 14.99 -5.40
C GLN A 138 16.20 14.18 -4.79
N ARG A 139 15.88 13.10 -4.09
CA ARG A 139 16.87 12.26 -3.42
C ARG A 139 17.54 11.25 -4.35
N PHE A 140 16.79 10.65 -5.26
CA PHE A 140 17.24 9.51 -6.04
C PHE A 140 16.99 9.62 -7.55
N GLY A 141 16.24 10.60 -8.01
CA GLY A 141 15.92 10.79 -9.43
C GLY A 141 17.16 11.09 -10.27
N LYS A 142 17.10 10.71 -11.53
CA LYS A 142 18.18 10.87 -12.50
C LYS A 142 17.77 11.73 -13.69
N LEU A 143 16.54 11.56 -14.19
CA LEU A 143 16.00 12.36 -15.29
C LEU A 143 15.38 13.67 -14.78
N PRO A 144 15.28 14.71 -15.63
CA PRO A 144 14.61 15.93 -15.26
C PRO A 144 13.16 15.70 -14.83
N TRP A 145 12.75 16.32 -13.74
CA TRP A 145 11.39 16.21 -13.18
C TRP A 145 10.28 16.42 -14.20
N ALA A 146 10.36 17.48 -14.99
CA ALA A 146 9.34 17.83 -15.99
C ALA A 146 9.14 16.72 -17.04
N GLU A 147 10.21 16.00 -17.42
CA GLU A 147 10.11 14.88 -18.37
C GLU A 147 9.26 13.74 -17.83
N LEU A 148 9.28 13.53 -16.51
CA LEU A 148 8.54 12.45 -15.86
C LEU A 148 7.03 12.71 -15.84
N LEU A 149 6.61 13.97 -15.87
CA LEU A 149 5.20 14.37 -15.90
C LEU A 149 4.64 14.49 -17.32
N THR A 150 5.50 14.60 -18.34
CA THR A 150 5.08 14.77 -19.75
C THR A 150 4.08 13.71 -20.21
N PRO A 151 4.23 12.40 -19.93
CA PRO A 151 3.23 11.40 -20.34
C PRO A 151 1.86 11.63 -19.70
N ALA A 152 1.83 11.90 -18.40
CA ALA A 152 0.59 12.18 -17.67
C ALA A 152 -0.15 13.40 -18.23
N VAL A 153 0.56 14.49 -18.50
CA VAL A 153 0.02 15.67 -19.18
C VAL A 153 -0.56 15.30 -20.54
N GLY A 154 0.13 14.46 -21.30
CA GLY A 154 -0.32 13.98 -22.60
C GLY A 154 -1.65 13.22 -22.51
N TYR A 155 -1.77 12.27 -21.58
CA TYR A 155 -3.01 11.51 -21.35
C TYR A 155 -4.15 12.40 -20.84
N ALA A 156 -3.86 13.36 -19.97
CA ALA A 156 -4.89 14.29 -19.49
C ALA A 156 -5.44 15.20 -20.60
N LYS A 157 -4.58 15.71 -21.49
CA LYS A 157 -4.98 16.56 -22.64
C LYS A 157 -5.67 15.78 -23.75
N ASN A 158 -5.05 14.68 -24.17
CA ASN A 158 -5.48 13.95 -25.37
C ASN A 158 -6.49 12.85 -25.04
N GLY A 159 -6.53 12.44 -23.76
CA GLY A 159 -7.40 11.40 -23.23
C GLY A 159 -6.79 10.01 -23.30
N PHE A 160 -7.44 9.11 -22.61
CA PHE A 160 -7.16 7.66 -22.58
C PHE A 160 -8.45 6.87 -22.79
N LYS A 161 -8.34 5.60 -23.15
CA LYS A 161 -9.51 4.72 -23.35
C LYS A 161 -9.98 4.17 -22.01
N VAL A 162 -11.25 4.39 -21.70
CA VAL A 162 -11.90 3.94 -20.46
C VAL A 162 -12.13 2.43 -20.50
N ALA A 163 -11.61 1.70 -19.52
CA ALA A 163 -11.84 0.28 -19.36
C ALA A 163 -13.22 -0.03 -18.75
N ASN A 164 -13.74 -1.24 -19.00
CA ASN A 164 -15.04 -1.68 -18.47
C ASN A 164 -15.13 -1.57 -16.93
N LYS A 165 -14.14 -2.12 -16.19
CA LYS A 165 -14.12 -2.02 -14.73
C LYS A 165 -14.12 -0.58 -14.23
N GLN A 166 -13.38 0.28 -14.88
CA GLN A 166 -13.30 1.71 -14.58
C GLN A 166 -14.66 2.39 -14.72
N TYR A 167 -15.38 2.04 -15.77
CA TYR A 167 -16.75 2.50 -16.00
C TYR A 167 -17.70 2.00 -14.89
N GLN A 168 -17.57 0.74 -14.49
CA GLN A 168 -18.38 0.17 -13.40
C GLN A 168 -18.13 0.89 -12.07
N TYR A 169 -16.87 1.09 -11.67
CA TYR A 169 -16.52 1.85 -10.47
C TYR A 169 -17.08 3.28 -10.51
N ARG A 170 -17.03 3.93 -11.68
CA ARG A 170 -17.62 5.27 -11.84
C ARG A 170 -19.13 5.25 -11.64
N GLU A 171 -19.84 4.24 -12.18
CA GLU A 171 -21.30 4.10 -11.98
C GLU A 171 -21.63 3.93 -10.48
N ASP A 172 -20.86 3.16 -9.76
CA ASP A 172 -21.07 2.97 -8.32
C ASP A 172 -20.73 4.23 -7.52
N ALA A 173 -19.67 4.95 -7.88
CA ALA A 173 -19.33 6.24 -7.30
C ALA A 173 -20.42 7.30 -7.52
N LEU A 174 -21.04 7.36 -8.72
CA LEU A 174 -22.17 8.26 -8.97
C LEU A 174 -23.37 7.97 -8.07
N LYS A 175 -23.64 6.69 -7.76
CA LYS A 175 -24.70 6.31 -6.82
C LYS A 175 -24.35 6.70 -5.38
N LEU A 176 -23.09 6.45 -4.97
CA LEU A 176 -22.62 6.81 -3.62
C LEU A 176 -22.69 8.31 -3.38
N PHE A 177 -22.13 9.09 -4.29
CA PHE A 177 -22.09 10.55 -4.15
C PHE A 177 -23.46 11.21 -4.38
N ASN A 178 -24.31 10.60 -5.21
CA ASN A 178 -25.71 10.98 -5.43
C ASN A 178 -25.94 12.50 -5.56
N GLY A 179 -25.03 13.20 -6.25
CA GLY A 179 -25.10 14.66 -6.44
C GLY A 179 -24.76 15.51 -5.20
N THR A 180 -24.25 14.90 -4.12
CA THR A 180 -23.80 15.63 -2.93
C THR A 180 -22.44 16.31 -3.11
N THR A 181 -21.69 15.91 -4.11
CA THR A 181 -20.40 16.49 -4.53
C THR A 181 -20.44 16.88 -6.00
N ASN A 182 -19.38 17.51 -6.50
CA ASN A 182 -19.23 17.87 -7.91
C ASN A 182 -18.66 16.74 -8.78
N PHE A 183 -18.59 15.51 -8.28
CA PHE A 183 -18.05 14.35 -9.00
C PHE A 183 -18.69 14.14 -10.38
N GLY A 184 -20.01 14.23 -10.44
CA GLY A 184 -20.78 14.05 -11.67
C GLY A 184 -20.44 15.06 -12.77
N ASP A 185 -20.07 16.30 -12.41
CA ASP A 185 -19.68 17.34 -13.35
C ASP A 185 -18.39 16.98 -14.10
N TYR A 186 -17.47 16.27 -13.45
CA TYR A 186 -16.16 15.89 -13.99
C TYR A 186 -16.15 14.49 -14.62
N PHE A 187 -16.77 13.51 -13.97
CA PHE A 187 -16.71 12.09 -14.37
C PHE A 187 -18.00 11.55 -14.97
N GLY A 188 -19.10 12.32 -14.96
CA GLY A 188 -20.39 11.90 -15.48
C GLY A 188 -20.39 11.55 -16.98
N SER A 189 -19.51 12.17 -17.77
CA SER A 189 -19.34 11.90 -19.20
C SER A 189 -18.44 10.70 -19.52
N MET A 190 -17.75 10.12 -18.53
CA MET A 190 -16.85 9.00 -18.71
C MET A 190 -17.63 7.73 -19.14
N LYS A 191 -17.29 7.13 -20.28
CA LYS A 191 -17.98 5.96 -20.84
C LYS A 191 -17.00 4.89 -21.28
N GLU A 192 -17.37 3.63 -21.09
CA GLU A 192 -16.58 2.49 -21.53
C GLU A 192 -16.19 2.59 -23.01
N GLY A 193 -14.93 2.31 -23.31
CA GLY A 193 -14.35 2.35 -24.65
C GLY A 193 -14.17 3.75 -25.25
N ALA A 194 -14.76 4.78 -24.64
CA ALA A 194 -14.61 6.16 -25.08
C ALA A 194 -13.27 6.75 -24.66
N THR A 195 -12.86 7.83 -25.34
CA THR A 195 -11.70 8.62 -24.92
C THR A 195 -12.14 9.64 -23.87
N PHE A 196 -11.56 9.56 -22.69
CA PHE A 196 -11.83 10.48 -21.58
C PHE A 196 -10.68 11.47 -21.41
N LYS A 197 -10.99 12.75 -21.33
CA LYS A 197 -10.02 13.87 -21.19
C LYS A 197 -10.24 14.61 -19.88
N GLN A 198 -9.15 15.12 -19.32
CA GLN A 198 -9.15 15.86 -18.05
C GLN A 198 -8.34 17.18 -18.21
N PRO A 199 -8.90 18.20 -18.90
CA PRO A 199 -8.15 19.40 -19.25
C PRO A 199 -7.66 20.21 -18.06
N GLU A 200 -8.45 20.38 -17.01
CA GLU A 200 -8.03 21.09 -15.79
C GLU A 200 -6.90 20.35 -15.07
N LEU A 201 -6.95 19.00 -15.02
CA LEU A 201 -5.87 18.20 -14.47
C LEU A 201 -4.59 18.34 -15.30
N ALA A 202 -4.69 18.41 -16.65
CA ALA A 202 -3.56 18.63 -17.52
C ALA A 202 -2.84 19.95 -17.18
N GLU A 203 -3.58 21.05 -17.03
CA GLU A 203 -3.02 22.34 -16.64
C GLU A 203 -2.35 22.30 -15.26
N THR A 204 -2.95 21.57 -14.31
CA THR A 204 -2.36 21.38 -12.97
C THR A 204 -1.05 20.60 -13.05
N LEU A 205 -1.02 19.52 -13.81
CA LEU A 205 0.20 18.73 -14.01
C LEU A 205 1.31 19.51 -14.74
N GLU A 206 0.95 20.37 -15.69
CA GLU A 206 1.91 21.27 -16.36
C GLU A 206 2.54 22.24 -15.35
N ARG A 207 1.76 22.85 -14.47
CA ARG A 207 2.29 23.74 -13.43
C ARG A 207 3.19 22.99 -12.44
N ILE A 208 2.81 21.76 -12.05
CA ILE A 208 3.64 20.91 -11.17
C ILE A 208 4.93 20.49 -11.89
N ALA A 209 4.88 20.20 -13.19
CA ALA A 209 6.06 19.87 -13.99
C ALA A 209 7.05 21.05 -14.04
N ASP A 210 6.55 22.27 -14.16
CA ASP A 210 7.35 23.49 -14.24
C ASP A 210 7.93 23.93 -12.88
N GLN A 211 7.14 23.83 -11.79
CA GLN A 211 7.46 24.44 -10.49
C GLN A 211 7.70 23.42 -9.37
N GLY A 212 7.59 22.13 -9.64
CA GLY A 212 7.73 21.06 -8.64
C GLY A 212 6.60 21.04 -7.60
N ALA A 213 6.86 20.42 -6.46
CA ALA A 213 5.87 20.30 -5.38
C ALA A 213 5.42 21.68 -4.83
N LYS A 214 6.25 22.68 -4.93
CA LYS A 214 5.90 24.05 -4.48
C LYS A 214 4.60 24.55 -5.09
N GLU A 215 4.32 24.22 -6.36
CA GLU A 215 3.06 24.62 -7.01
C GLU A 215 1.84 24.03 -6.30
N PHE A 216 1.89 22.75 -5.92
CA PHE A 216 0.77 22.08 -5.26
C PHE A 216 0.49 22.62 -3.85
N TYR A 217 1.52 22.96 -3.08
CA TYR A 217 1.39 23.33 -1.67
C TYR A 217 1.39 24.85 -1.42
N HIS A 218 1.89 25.65 -2.34
CA HIS A 218 2.07 27.10 -2.17
C HIS A 218 1.66 27.94 -3.39
N GLY A 219 1.40 27.30 -4.54
CA GLY A 219 1.07 27.98 -5.78
C GLY A 219 -0.42 28.09 -6.07
N LYS A 220 -0.75 28.23 -7.36
CA LYS A 220 -2.14 28.33 -7.84
C LYS A 220 -2.97 27.09 -7.45
N THR A 221 -2.37 25.91 -7.49
CA THR A 221 -3.08 24.67 -7.12
C THR A 221 -3.49 24.69 -5.65
N ALA A 222 -2.63 25.17 -4.74
CA ALA A 222 -2.97 25.38 -3.34
C ALA A 222 -4.17 26.35 -3.18
N ASP A 223 -4.14 27.48 -3.90
CA ASP A 223 -5.22 28.46 -3.84
C ASP A 223 -6.57 27.88 -4.31
N LEU A 224 -6.57 27.07 -5.37
CA LEU A 224 -7.74 26.39 -5.88
C LEU A 224 -8.28 25.34 -4.88
N LEU A 225 -7.39 24.58 -4.25
CA LEU A 225 -7.78 23.62 -3.19
C LEU A 225 -8.42 24.33 -2.01
N ILE A 226 -7.83 25.43 -1.54
CA ILE A 226 -8.40 26.20 -0.41
C ILE A 226 -9.76 26.83 -0.78
N ALA A 227 -9.92 27.31 -2.00
CA ALA A 227 -11.21 27.81 -2.49
C ALA A 227 -12.30 26.71 -2.47
N GLN A 228 -11.93 25.47 -2.88
CA GLN A 228 -12.83 24.31 -2.81
C GLN A 228 -13.20 23.97 -1.36
N MET A 229 -12.21 23.96 -0.45
CA MET A 229 -12.46 23.74 0.97
C MET A 229 -13.43 24.77 1.57
N GLN A 230 -13.27 26.04 1.23
CA GLN A 230 -14.16 27.10 1.69
C GLN A 230 -15.59 26.93 1.15
N GLN A 231 -15.72 26.57 -0.13
CA GLN A 231 -17.01 26.35 -0.77
C GLN A 231 -17.76 25.17 -0.12
N ASP A 232 -17.07 24.04 0.12
CA ASP A 232 -17.68 22.78 0.56
C ASP A 232 -17.55 22.55 2.08
N LYS A 233 -17.13 23.57 2.84
CA LYS A 233 -16.94 23.52 4.30
C LYS A 233 -15.96 22.40 4.74
N GLY A 234 -14.92 22.15 3.95
CA GLY A 234 -13.82 21.29 4.32
C GLY A 234 -12.89 21.92 5.35
N LEU A 235 -11.93 21.14 5.84
CA LEU A 235 -11.09 21.56 6.98
C LEU A 235 -9.66 21.95 6.58
N ILE A 236 -9.20 21.56 5.40
CA ILE A 236 -7.81 21.84 4.96
C ILE A 236 -7.64 23.35 4.74
N THR A 237 -6.60 23.92 5.34
CA THR A 237 -6.24 25.33 5.26
C THR A 237 -4.89 25.52 4.56
N LYS A 238 -4.53 26.77 4.25
CA LYS A 238 -3.18 27.10 3.76
C LYS A 238 -2.09 26.68 4.74
N GLN A 239 -2.34 26.76 6.03
CA GLN A 239 -1.39 26.34 7.06
C GLN A 239 -1.12 24.82 6.95
N ASP A 240 -2.17 24.01 6.78
CA ASP A 240 -2.03 22.56 6.60
C ASP A 240 -1.14 22.22 5.39
N LEU A 241 -1.36 22.89 4.27
CA LEU A 241 -0.54 22.68 3.06
C LEU A 241 0.91 23.14 3.27
N ASN A 242 1.12 24.29 3.92
CA ASN A 242 2.45 24.84 4.18
C ASN A 242 3.27 23.98 5.14
N GLU A 243 2.63 23.33 6.09
CA GLU A 243 3.28 22.53 7.13
C GLU A 243 3.42 21.06 6.76
N TYR A 244 2.76 20.60 5.69
CA TYR A 244 2.83 19.21 5.28
C TYR A 244 4.26 18.77 4.95
N LYS A 245 4.66 17.64 5.50
CA LYS A 245 5.99 17.01 5.31
C LYS A 245 5.83 15.51 5.10
N VAL A 246 6.69 14.94 4.27
CA VAL A 246 6.90 13.50 4.23
C VAL A 246 7.82 13.07 5.36
N ASN A 247 7.81 11.79 5.71
CA ASN A 247 8.75 11.20 6.66
C ASN A 247 9.58 10.11 5.96
N TRP A 248 10.90 10.23 6.01
CA TRP A 248 11.79 9.13 5.73
C TRP A 248 11.92 8.29 6.99
N ARG A 249 11.45 7.04 6.95
CA ARG A 249 11.46 6.11 8.08
C ARG A 249 12.36 4.91 7.77
N GLU A 250 12.83 4.21 8.80
CA GLU A 250 13.44 2.90 8.61
C GLU A 250 12.35 1.90 8.22
N PRO A 251 12.52 1.13 7.13
CA PRO A 251 11.55 0.11 6.76
C PRO A 251 11.48 -0.99 7.82
N MET A 252 10.30 -1.58 8.00
CA MET A 252 10.18 -2.80 8.79
C MET A 252 10.97 -3.92 8.13
N ARG A 253 11.82 -4.59 8.89
CA ARG A 253 12.65 -5.70 8.45
C ARG A 253 12.18 -7.01 9.07
N VAL A 254 11.98 -8.04 8.25
CA VAL A 254 11.62 -9.39 8.68
C VAL A 254 12.56 -10.40 8.03
N ASP A 255 13.34 -11.10 8.83
CA ASP A 255 14.27 -12.13 8.38
C ASP A 255 13.64 -13.52 8.52
N TRP A 256 13.66 -14.34 7.45
CA TRP A 256 13.25 -15.74 7.51
C TRP A 256 13.97 -16.57 6.43
N ARG A 257 14.46 -17.73 6.77
CA ARG A 257 15.04 -18.72 5.84
C ARG A 257 16.07 -18.15 4.86
N GLY A 258 16.91 -17.21 5.31
CA GLY A 258 17.91 -16.54 4.49
C GLY A 258 17.37 -15.43 3.57
N ASN A 259 16.08 -15.14 3.64
CA ASN A 259 15.48 -13.97 3.01
C ASN A 259 15.32 -12.82 4.02
N THR A 260 15.30 -11.60 3.50
CA THR A 260 14.92 -10.40 4.27
C THR A 260 13.79 -9.68 3.53
N LEU A 261 12.64 -9.54 4.19
CA LEU A 261 11.55 -8.69 3.73
C LEU A 261 11.73 -7.28 4.29
N TYR A 262 11.67 -6.28 3.42
CA TYR A 262 11.52 -4.86 3.77
C TYR A 262 10.12 -4.41 3.37
N THR A 263 9.41 -3.81 4.31
CA THR A 263 8.02 -3.37 4.11
C THR A 263 7.69 -2.17 4.99
N ALA A 264 6.43 -1.75 5.01
CA ALA A 264 6.01 -0.53 5.68
C ALA A 264 6.09 -0.63 7.22
N PRO A 265 6.77 0.29 7.90
CA PRO A 265 6.63 0.53 9.33
C PRO A 265 5.34 1.31 9.63
N LEU A 266 5.05 1.60 10.90
CA LEU A 266 4.00 2.55 11.26
C LEU A 266 4.22 3.92 10.58
N PRO A 267 3.13 4.58 10.14
CA PRO A 267 1.73 4.35 10.46
C PRO A 267 1.02 3.30 9.60
N SER A 268 1.71 2.33 9.02
CA SER A 268 1.07 1.12 8.48
C SER A 268 1.18 -0.04 9.47
N SER A 269 0.07 -0.74 9.65
CA SER A 269 0.03 -2.00 10.40
C SER A 269 0.69 -3.16 9.65
N GLY A 270 0.88 -3.01 8.33
CA GLY A 270 1.24 -4.10 7.43
C GLY A 270 2.56 -4.77 7.73
N GLY A 271 3.59 -4.01 8.09
CA GLY A 271 4.89 -4.59 8.41
C GLY A 271 4.89 -5.41 9.69
N ILE A 272 4.20 -4.93 10.73
CA ILE A 272 4.01 -5.68 11.99
C ILE A 272 3.19 -6.94 11.72
N ALA A 273 2.10 -6.81 10.95
CA ALA A 273 1.27 -7.93 10.58
C ALA A 273 2.05 -9.00 9.81
N LEU A 274 2.84 -8.62 8.81
CA LEU A 274 3.69 -9.55 8.05
C LEU A 274 4.76 -10.20 8.93
N ALA A 275 5.37 -9.46 9.87
CA ALA A 275 6.32 -10.03 10.82
C ALA A 275 5.65 -11.12 11.70
N GLN A 276 4.45 -10.85 12.20
CA GLN A 276 3.69 -11.83 12.99
C GLN A 276 3.21 -13.00 12.16
N LEU A 277 2.65 -12.77 10.96
CA LEU A 277 2.18 -13.83 10.06
C LEU A 277 3.31 -14.81 9.71
N ILE A 278 4.46 -14.29 9.28
CA ILE A 278 5.65 -15.09 8.93
C ILE A 278 6.17 -15.79 10.19
N GLY A 279 6.36 -15.05 11.29
CA GLY A 279 6.93 -15.60 12.52
C GLY A 279 6.08 -16.69 13.16
N ILE A 280 4.75 -16.51 13.23
CA ILE A 280 3.82 -17.53 13.76
C ILE A 280 3.84 -18.77 12.86
N LYS A 281 3.81 -18.56 11.52
CA LYS A 281 3.86 -19.70 10.60
C LYS A 281 5.17 -20.46 10.70
N GLU A 282 6.32 -19.80 10.81
CA GLU A 282 7.61 -20.46 11.03
C GLU A 282 7.64 -21.25 12.36
N ALA A 283 7.11 -20.67 13.43
CA ALA A 283 6.97 -21.37 14.72
C ALA A 283 6.03 -22.58 14.66
N ARG A 284 5.11 -22.63 13.69
CA ARG A 284 4.16 -23.72 13.44
C ARG A 284 4.51 -24.55 12.20
N ALA A 285 5.74 -24.47 11.69
CA ALA A 285 6.16 -25.13 10.45
C ALA A 285 5.84 -26.65 10.41
N ALA A 286 5.86 -27.31 11.58
CA ALA A 286 5.50 -28.72 11.69
C ALA A 286 4.04 -29.03 11.27
N ASP A 287 3.10 -28.08 11.54
CA ASP A 287 1.69 -28.26 11.18
C ASP A 287 1.43 -28.05 9.68
N PHE A 288 2.30 -27.32 9.00
CA PHE A 288 2.23 -27.12 7.54
C PHE A 288 2.94 -28.22 6.75
N LYS A 289 3.70 -29.11 7.42
CA LYS A 289 4.46 -30.16 6.72
C LYS A 289 3.53 -31.15 6.01
N GLY A 290 3.66 -31.20 4.68
CA GLY A 290 2.84 -32.08 3.85
C GLY A 290 1.38 -31.65 3.67
N VAL A 291 1.05 -30.45 4.12
CA VAL A 291 -0.27 -29.85 3.90
C VAL A 291 -0.32 -29.24 2.50
N GLU A 292 -1.32 -29.63 1.72
CA GLU A 292 -1.54 -29.12 0.38
C GLU A 292 -1.99 -27.66 0.40
N GLN A 293 -1.44 -26.85 -0.51
CA GLN A 293 -1.79 -25.43 -0.66
C GLN A 293 -3.29 -25.29 -0.96
N ASN A 294 -3.96 -24.37 -0.26
CA ASN A 294 -5.40 -24.10 -0.34
C ASN A 294 -6.31 -25.30 0.02
N SER A 295 -5.78 -26.34 0.67
CA SER A 295 -6.61 -27.36 1.33
C SER A 295 -7.31 -26.80 2.59
N ALA A 296 -8.35 -27.46 3.06
CA ALA A 296 -9.05 -27.03 4.29
C ALA A 296 -8.12 -26.92 5.52
N PRO A 297 -7.19 -27.87 5.78
CA PRO A 297 -6.20 -27.71 6.85
C PRO A 297 -5.29 -26.47 6.66
N TYR A 298 -4.85 -26.18 5.42
CA TYR A 298 -4.05 -25.00 5.14
C TYR A 298 -4.81 -23.71 5.44
N ILE A 299 -6.04 -23.59 4.93
CA ILE A 299 -6.89 -22.42 5.12
C ILE A 299 -7.24 -22.23 6.60
N HIS A 300 -7.52 -23.31 7.32
CA HIS A 300 -7.76 -23.26 8.77
C HIS A 300 -6.55 -22.70 9.52
N LEU A 301 -5.35 -23.17 9.22
CA LEU A 301 -4.12 -22.66 9.85
C LEU A 301 -3.89 -21.19 9.56
N LEU A 302 -4.11 -20.73 8.30
CA LEU A 302 -4.04 -19.31 7.95
C LEU A 302 -5.05 -18.51 8.76
N ALA A 303 -6.32 -18.92 8.81
CA ALA A 303 -7.38 -18.22 9.54
C ALA A 303 -7.04 -18.09 11.04
N GLU A 304 -6.51 -19.16 11.65
CA GLU A 304 -6.09 -19.13 13.04
C GLU A 304 -4.90 -18.19 13.28
N ILE A 305 -3.95 -18.10 12.36
CA ILE A 305 -2.82 -17.16 12.45
C ILE A 305 -3.33 -15.72 12.27
N GLU A 306 -4.11 -15.48 11.24
CA GLU A 306 -4.66 -14.15 10.91
C GLU A 306 -5.53 -13.60 12.05
N LYS A 307 -6.33 -14.43 12.71
CA LYS A 307 -7.14 -14.07 13.88
C LYS A 307 -6.30 -13.37 14.97
N ARG A 308 -5.10 -13.85 15.25
CA ARG A 308 -4.23 -13.29 16.28
C ARG A 308 -3.61 -11.97 15.87
N VAL A 309 -3.21 -11.88 14.60
CA VAL A 309 -2.62 -10.67 14.03
C VAL A 309 -3.63 -9.52 14.04
N PHE A 310 -4.88 -9.78 13.66
CA PHE A 310 -5.94 -8.77 13.68
C PHE A 310 -6.34 -8.35 15.10
N ALA A 311 -6.26 -9.24 16.08
CA ALA A 311 -6.47 -8.89 17.48
C ALA A 311 -5.42 -7.87 17.97
N ASP A 312 -4.14 -8.13 17.70
CA ASP A 312 -3.05 -7.21 18.08
C ASP A 312 -3.15 -5.87 17.34
N ARG A 313 -3.52 -5.90 16.05
CA ARG A 313 -3.70 -4.69 15.25
C ARG A 313 -4.74 -3.74 15.85
N ALA A 314 -5.88 -4.27 16.25
CA ALA A 314 -7.00 -3.48 16.75
C ALA A 314 -6.67 -2.69 18.03
N ASP A 315 -5.86 -3.27 18.91
CA ASP A 315 -5.64 -2.71 20.24
C ASP A 315 -4.48 -1.71 20.33
N TYR A 316 -3.43 -1.85 19.48
CA TYR A 316 -2.13 -1.24 19.79
C TYR A 316 -1.61 -0.24 18.76
N LEU A 317 -2.18 -0.17 17.54
CA LEU A 317 -1.50 0.51 16.43
C LEU A 317 -2.12 1.87 16.06
N GLY A 318 -1.26 2.80 15.67
CA GLY A 318 -1.58 4.16 15.23
C GLY A 318 -0.34 4.89 14.73
N ASP A 319 -0.39 6.24 14.67
CA ASP A 319 0.74 7.06 14.26
C ASP A 319 1.84 7.08 15.34
N PRO A 320 3.08 6.62 15.03
CA PRO A 320 4.16 6.56 15.99
C PRO A 320 4.68 7.94 16.43
N ASP A 321 4.38 8.99 15.66
CA ASP A 321 4.76 10.37 15.98
C ASP A 321 3.84 10.98 17.05
N PHE A 322 2.69 10.33 17.36
CA PHE A 322 1.68 10.77 18.33
C PHE A 322 1.57 9.87 19.57
N GLY A 323 2.36 8.82 19.65
CA GLY A 323 2.35 7.95 20.81
C GLY A 323 3.33 6.80 20.70
N LYS A 324 3.67 6.21 21.85
CA LYS A 324 4.56 5.04 21.88
C LYS A 324 3.75 3.78 21.57
N MET A 325 4.04 3.15 20.45
CA MET A 325 3.45 1.87 20.04
C MET A 325 4.37 0.72 20.42
N PRO A 326 3.84 -0.45 20.88
CA PRO A 326 4.64 -1.59 21.34
C PRO A 326 5.17 -2.44 20.16
N VAL A 327 5.82 -1.81 19.17
CA VAL A 327 6.29 -2.50 17.95
C VAL A 327 7.32 -3.57 18.29
N ALA A 328 8.27 -3.26 19.17
CA ALA A 328 9.31 -4.20 19.58
C ALA A 328 8.71 -5.41 20.30
N GLU A 329 7.74 -5.20 21.16
CA GLU A 329 7.06 -6.25 21.91
C GLU A 329 6.21 -7.14 21.00
N LEU A 330 5.48 -6.55 20.05
CA LEU A 330 4.62 -7.27 19.10
C LEU A 330 5.40 -8.11 18.08
N THR A 331 6.66 -7.75 17.82
CA THR A 331 7.55 -8.46 16.89
C THR A 331 8.64 -9.28 17.61
N ASP A 332 8.62 -9.31 18.93
CA ASP A 332 9.56 -10.09 19.72
C ASP A 332 9.35 -11.61 19.49
N PRO A 333 10.44 -12.38 19.26
CA PRO A 333 10.35 -13.82 19.02
C PRO A 333 9.62 -14.60 20.12
N ALA A 334 9.75 -14.21 21.39
CA ALA A 334 9.08 -14.88 22.50
C ALA A 334 7.57 -14.58 22.49
N TYR A 335 7.17 -13.35 22.14
CA TYR A 335 5.77 -12.99 21.94
C TYR A 335 5.16 -13.75 20.77
N ILE A 336 5.85 -13.80 19.63
CA ILE A 336 5.42 -14.56 18.45
C ILE A 336 5.25 -16.04 18.77
N ALA A 337 6.20 -16.65 19.50
CA ALA A 337 6.13 -18.04 19.94
C ALA A 337 4.92 -18.29 20.86
N LYS A 338 4.61 -17.36 21.76
CA LYS A 338 3.42 -17.40 22.61
C LYS A 338 2.14 -17.39 21.76
N ARG A 339 2.03 -16.46 20.79
CA ARG A 339 0.88 -16.39 19.89
C ARG A 339 0.76 -17.65 19.00
N ALA A 340 1.88 -18.20 18.57
CA ALA A 340 1.93 -19.45 17.81
C ALA A 340 1.41 -20.65 18.64
N ALA A 341 1.73 -20.72 19.93
CA ALA A 341 1.26 -21.78 20.81
C ALA A 341 -0.27 -21.81 21.00
N GLU A 342 -0.94 -20.69 20.75
CA GLU A 342 -2.41 -20.58 20.81
C GLU A 342 -3.08 -21.15 19.56
N VAL A 343 -2.36 -21.39 18.46
CA VAL A 343 -2.88 -21.93 17.19
C VAL A 343 -3.16 -23.41 17.35
N SER A 344 -4.40 -23.83 17.13
CA SER A 344 -4.79 -25.25 17.07
C SER A 344 -4.91 -25.69 15.60
N PRO A 345 -4.24 -26.77 15.17
CA PRO A 345 -4.38 -27.27 13.80
C PRO A 345 -5.70 -28.04 13.56
N LYS A 346 -6.52 -28.26 14.60
CA LYS A 346 -7.72 -29.10 14.53
C LYS A 346 -9.01 -28.43 14.99
N ALA A 347 -8.93 -27.29 15.65
CA ALA A 347 -10.10 -26.65 16.23
C ALA A 347 -9.98 -25.12 16.12
N ILE A 348 -11.11 -24.48 15.87
CA ILE A 348 -11.22 -23.02 15.89
C ILE A 348 -11.04 -22.54 17.33
N SER A 349 -10.08 -21.66 17.57
CA SER A 349 -9.87 -21.05 18.88
C SER A 349 -11.00 -20.06 19.20
N ALA A 350 -11.39 -19.98 20.48
CA ALA A 350 -12.41 -19.04 20.93
C ALA A 350 -11.98 -17.59 20.62
N THR A 351 -12.84 -16.85 19.93
CA THR A 351 -12.65 -15.42 19.68
C THR A 351 -12.94 -14.66 20.96
N ALA A 352 -11.96 -13.99 21.55
CA ALA A 352 -12.20 -13.06 22.64
C ALA A 352 -13.13 -11.90 22.19
N ASN A 353 -13.80 -11.22 23.12
CA ASN A 353 -14.84 -10.22 22.87
C ASN A 353 -14.31 -8.93 22.18
N ILE A 354 -13.76 -9.04 20.97
CA ILE A 354 -13.35 -7.91 20.13
C ILE A 354 -14.39 -7.74 19.03
N LYS A 355 -14.85 -6.49 18.80
CA LYS A 355 -15.87 -6.18 17.79
C LYS A 355 -15.26 -6.01 16.39
N PRO A 356 -16.02 -6.31 15.30
CA PRO A 356 -15.49 -6.45 13.95
C PRO A 356 -15.16 -5.18 13.22
N GLY A 357 -14.36 -5.37 12.14
CA GLY A 357 -14.01 -4.33 11.25
C GLY A 357 -13.76 -4.75 9.79
N LEU A 358 -14.36 -4.01 8.83
CA LEU A 358 -14.02 -4.05 7.40
C LEU A 358 -13.16 -2.83 7.06
N GLU A 359 -12.18 -2.96 6.15
CA GLU A 359 -11.37 -1.85 5.63
C GLU A 359 -11.69 -1.54 4.17
N PRO A 360 -11.41 -0.29 3.69
CA PRO A 360 -11.71 0.15 2.33
C PRO A 360 -10.99 -0.67 1.25
N HIS A 361 -11.52 -0.63 0.02
CA HIS A 361 -11.17 -1.58 -1.04
C HIS A 361 -10.25 -1.02 -2.10
N GLN A 362 -10.09 0.30 -2.22
CA GLN A 362 -9.44 0.92 -3.35
C GLN A 362 -8.15 1.64 -2.98
N THR A 363 -7.13 0.97 -3.33
CA THR A 363 -5.73 1.39 -3.29
C THR A 363 -5.16 0.99 -4.64
N THR A 364 -4.01 1.47 -5.02
CA THR A 364 -3.29 0.94 -6.17
C THR A 364 -1.84 0.71 -5.85
N HIS A 365 -1.25 -0.25 -6.55
CA HIS A 365 0.13 -0.65 -6.35
C HIS A 365 0.86 -0.81 -7.69
N PHE A 366 2.13 -0.45 -7.71
CA PHE A 366 3.05 -0.80 -8.79
C PHE A 366 4.44 -1.17 -8.25
N SER A 367 5.12 -2.04 -8.99
CA SER A 367 6.47 -2.53 -8.72
C SER A 367 7.38 -2.21 -9.90
N ILE A 368 8.59 -1.74 -9.63
CA ILE A 368 9.60 -1.39 -10.64
C ILE A 368 10.98 -1.86 -10.21
N VAL A 369 11.74 -2.39 -11.17
CA VAL A 369 13.17 -2.71 -11.01
C VAL A 369 13.93 -2.15 -12.20
N ASP A 370 15.03 -1.43 -11.97
CA ASP A 370 15.92 -0.96 -13.04
C ASP A 370 17.06 -1.94 -13.33
N LYS A 371 17.81 -1.66 -14.39
CA LYS A 371 18.94 -2.49 -14.83
C LYS A 371 20.07 -2.60 -13.80
N GLN A 372 20.19 -1.64 -12.89
CA GLN A 372 21.18 -1.63 -11.81
C GLN A 372 20.73 -2.42 -10.57
N GLY A 373 19.50 -2.99 -10.61
CA GLY A 373 18.91 -3.72 -9.48
C GLY A 373 18.30 -2.81 -8.41
N ASN A 374 18.19 -1.50 -8.67
CA ASN A 374 17.39 -0.64 -7.80
C ASN A 374 15.91 -0.98 -7.98
N ALA A 375 15.18 -0.95 -6.88
CA ALA A 375 13.79 -1.37 -6.87
C ALA A 375 12.90 -0.37 -6.12
N VAL A 376 11.67 -0.22 -6.62
CA VAL A 376 10.60 0.55 -6.00
C VAL A 376 9.35 -0.29 -5.91
N SER A 377 8.78 -0.39 -4.71
CA SER A 377 7.47 -0.92 -4.41
C SER A 377 6.63 0.24 -3.87
N ASN A 378 5.58 0.61 -4.57
CA ASN A 378 4.78 1.80 -4.23
C ASN A 378 3.30 1.48 -4.14
N THR A 379 2.70 1.78 -2.99
CA THR A 379 1.27 1.67 -2.75
C THR A 379 0.73 3.04 -2.33
N TYR A 380 -0.27 3.55 -3.05
CA TYR A 380 -0.87 4.85 -2.76
C TYR A 380 -2.37 4.83 -3.06
N THR A 381 -3.12 5.79 -2.52
CA THR A 381 -4.57 5.66 -2.43
C THR A 381 -5.27 7.02 -2.35
N LEU A 382 -6.57 7.01 -2.63
CA LEU A 382 -7.54 8.01 -2.20
C LEU A 382 -8.39 7.52 -1.01
N ASN A 383 -8.18 6.27 -0.55
CA ASN A 383 -8.91 5.42 0.36
C ASN A 383 -10.04 4.65 -0.35
N TRP A 384 -11.17 5.24 -0.71
CA TRP A 384 -12.22 4.60 -1.53
C TRP A 384 -12.11 4.98 -3.01
N ASP A 385 -12.90 4.28 -3.86
CA ASP A 385 -13.02 4.62 -5.28
C ASP A 385 -13.37 6.08 -5.46
N TYR A 386 -12.49 6.82 -6.12
CA TYR A 386 -12.60 8.27 -6.35
C TYR A 386 -12.61 9.12 -5.07
N GLY A 387 -12.14 8.58 -3.95
CA GLY A 387 -11.99 9.27 -2.67
C GLY A 387 -13.29 9.88 -2.16
N SER A 388 -13.22 11.11 -1.69
CA SER A 388 -14.37 11.85 -1.15
C SER A 388 -15.41 12.28 -2.19
N GLY A 389 -15.16 12.02 -3.49
CA GLY A 389 -15.98 12.50 -4.60
C GLY A 389 -15.86 14.00 -4.87
N VAL A 390 -15.01 14.71 -4.14
CA VAL A 390 -14.75 16.15 -4.36
C VAL A 390 -13.62 16.31 -5.35
N VAL A 391 -13.90 16.98 -6.47
CA VAL A 391 -12.90 17.40 -7.44
C VAL A 391 -12.55 18.87 -7.17
N VAL A 392 -11.28 19.21 -7.07
CA VAL A 392 -10.83 20.60 -6.90
C VAL A 392 -11.09 21.35 -8.20
N LYS A 393 -12.10 22.25 -8.18
CA LYS A 393 -12.54 23.03 -9.33
C LYS A 393 -11.41 23.91 -9.87
N GLY A 394 -11.19 23.85 -11.17
CA GLY A 394 -10.10 24.56 -11.86
C GLY A 394 -8.73 23.87 -11.76
N ALA A 395 -8.61 22.81 -10.93
CA ALA A 395 -7.43 21.98 -10.83
C ALA A 395 -7.65 20.53 -11.31
N GLY A 396 -8.89 20.04 -11.28
CA GLY A 396 -9.31 18.80 -11.92
C GLY A 396 -8.89 17.50 -11.23
N PHE A 397 -8.38 17.53 -9.99
CA PHE A 397 -8.00 16.34 -9.25
C PHE A 397 -8.95 16.03 -8.08
N LEU A 398 -9.10 14.75 -7.79
CA LEU A 398 -9.92 14.25 -6.68
C LEU A 398 -9.20 14.38 -5.34
N LEU A 399 -9.96 14.68 -4.30
CA LEU A 399 -9.52 14.62 -2.91
C LEU A 399 -9.83 13.25 -2.29
N ASN A 400 -8.93 12.81 -1.43
CA ASN A 400 -9.06 11.59 -0.68
C ASN A 400 -10.21 11.65 0.35
N ASP A 401 -10.61 10.49 0.86
CA ASP A 401 -11.46 10.31 2.04
C ASP A 401 -10.73 9.52 3.14
N GLU A 402 -9.44 9.80 3.29
CA GLU A 402 -8.54 9.05 4.15
C GLU A 402 -8.79 9.26 5.64
N MET A 403 -9.53 10.32 6.02
CA MET A 403 -9.90 10.55 7.41
C MET A 403 -10.77 9.42 8.00
N ASP A 404 -11.41 8.62 7.14
CA ASP A 404 -12.19 7.45 7.57
C ASP A 404 -11.33 6.32 8.16
N ASP A 405 -10.05 6.27 7.84
CA ASP A 405 -9.11 5.30 8.43
C ASP A 405 -8.78 5.57 9.91
N PHE A 406 -9.15 6.70 10.45
CA PHE A 406 -9.13 6.92 11.90
C PHE A 406 -10.23 6.16 12.62
N SER A 407 -9.99 5.88 13.90
CA SER A 407 -11.03 5.38 14.81
C SER A 407 -11.95 6.52 15.22
N SER A 408 -13.00 6.77 14.43
CA SER A 408 -13.96 7.86 14.70
C SER A 408 -14.65 7.71 16.06
N LYS A 409 -14.87 6.47 16.52
CA LYS A 409 -15.36 6.12 17.84
C LYS A 409 -14.57 4.91 18.35
N PRO A 410 -13.51 5.07 19.17
CA PRO A 410 -12.70 3.98 19.66
C PRO A 410 -13.53 2.85 20.27
N GLY A 411 -13.23 1.59 19.87
CA GLY A 411 -13.97 0.42 20.29
C GLY A 411 -15.28 0.16 19.52
N VAL A 412 -15.61 1.02 18.55
CA VAL A 412 -16.72 0.83 17.60
C VAL A 412 -16.14 0.72 16.19
N ALA A 413 -16.73 -0.15 15.39
CA ALA A 413 -16.37 -0.29 14.00
C ALA A 413 -16.66 1.01 13.22
N ASN A 414 -15.72 1.45 12.35
CA ASN A 414 -15.98 2.50 11.37
C ASN A 414 -16.97 2.02 10.30
N SER A 415 -17.24 2.79 9.27
CA SER A 415 -18.14 2.42 8.16
C SER A 415 -17.75 1.11 7.46
N PHE A 416 -16.51 0.66 7.66
CA PHE A 416 -15.94 -0.58 7.14
C PHE A 416 -15.87 -1.69 8.18
N GLY A 417 -16.38 -1.43 9.39
CA GLY A 417 -16.34 -2.38 10.47
C GLY A 417 -14.96 -2.59 11.09
N VAL A 418 -13.93 -1.75 10.85
CA VAL A 418 -12.65 -1.84 11.57
C VAL A 418 -12.79 -1.21 12.94
N VAL A 419 -12.50 -2.02 13.96
CA VAL A 419 -12.34 -1.52 15.32
C VAL A 419 -10.91 -1.03 15.49
N GLY A 420 -10.75 0.25 15.79
CA GLY A 420 -9.49 0.83 16.21
C GLY A 420 -9.57 1.26 17.67
N GLY A 421 -8.43 1.21 18.34
CA GLY A 421 -8.27 1.70 19.70
C GLY A 421 -8.05 3.22 19.74
N ASN A 422 -7.84 3.74 20.95
CA ASN A 422 -7.49 5.15 21.17
C ASN A 422 -6.18 5.57 20.46
N ALA A 423 -5.28 4.63 20.20
CA ALA A 423 -4.02 4.89 19.50
C ALA A 423 -4.24 5.49 18.10
N ASN A 424 -5.34 5.12 17.42
CA ASN A 424 -5.72 5.63 16.11
C ASN A 424 -6.90 6.64 16.15
N ALA A 425 -7.15 7.29 17.29
CA ALA A 425 -8.14 8.37 17.37
C ALA A 425 -7.67 9.61 16.61
N ILE A 426 -8.64 10.42 16.10
CA ILE A 426 -8.33 11.64 15.35
C ILE A 426 -7.66 12.67 16.27
N GLU A 427 -6.53 13.22 15.80
CA GLU A 427 -5.84 14.37 16.39
C GLU A 427 -5.33 15.28 15.27
N PRO A 428 -5.29 16.62 15.46
CA PRO A 428 -4.75 17.56 14.48
C PRO A 428 -3.32 17.19 14.05
N GLY A 429 -3.06 17.14 12.73
CA GLY A 429 -1.73 16.83 12.18
C GLY A 429 -1.31 15.37 12.21
N LYS A 430 -2.11 14.49 12.81
CA LYS A 430 -1.83 13.05 12.94
C LYS A 430 -2.10 12.31 11.63
N ARG A 431 -1.31 11.25 11.37
CA ARG A 431 -1.55 10.30 10.28
C ARG A 431 -2.48 9.19 10.73
N MET A 432 -3.44 8.83 9.90
CA MET A 432 -4.33 7.70 10.13
C MET A 432 -3.61 6.37 9.88
N LEU A 433 -3.94 5.35 10.66
CA LEU A 433 -3.39 4.00 10.49
C LEU A 433 -3.73 3.45 9.10
N SER A 434 -2.79 2.75 8.48
CA SER A 434 -2.93 2.12 7.18
C SER A 434 -2.66 0.61 7.25
N SER A 435 -3.06 -0.11 6.20
CA SER A 435 -2.65 -1.51 5.95
C SER A 435 -1.78 -1.64 4.70
N MET A 436 -1.49 -0.56 3.98
CA MET A 436 -0.64 -0.57 2.79
C MET A 436 0.76 -1.10 3.12
N SER A 437 1.22 -2.08 2.36
CA SER A 437 2.43 -2.84 2.64
C SER A 437 3.29 -3.01 1.39
N PRO A 438 3.76 -1.91 0.77
CA PRO A 438 4.70 -2.05 -0.35
C PRO A 438 5.94 -2.80 0.12
N SER A 439 6.29 -3.91 -0.56
CA SER A 439 7.24 -4.90 -0.06
C SER A 439 8.34 -5.23 -1.04
N LEU A 440 9.54 -5.45 -0.51
CA LEU A 440 10.72 -5.93 -1.21
C LEU A 440 11.31 -7.12 -0.46
N VAL A 441 11.72 -8.17 -1.17
CA VAL A 441 12.47 -9.27 -0.59
C VAL A 441 13.88 -9.27 -1.16
N THR A 442 14.86 -9.41 -0.27
CA THR A 442 16.26 -9.56 -0.64
C THR A 442 16.82 -10.90 -0.15
N ARG A 443 17.82 -11.40 -0.86
CA ARG A 443 18.68 -12.51 -0.42
C ARG A 443 20.12 -12.15 -0.77
N ASP A 444 21.04 -12.34 0.17
CA ASP A 444 22.45 -12.00 -0.01
C ASP A 444 22.70 -10.55 -0.48
N GLY A 445 21.88 -9.62 0.02
CA GLY A 445 21.96 -8.21 -0.32
C GLY A 445 21.44 -7.82 -1.72
N GLN A 446 20.79 -8.75 -2.42
CA GLN A 446 20.22 -8.52 -3.75
C GLN A 446 18.69 -8.62 -3.71
N VAL A 447 17.99 -7.75 -4.43
CA VAL A 447 16.52 -7.84 -4.58
C VAL A 447 16.17 -9.12 -5.34
N THR A 448 15.26 -9.91 -4.78
CA THR A 448 14.76 -11.16 -5.41
C THR A 448 13.27 -11.09 -5.72
N LEU A 449 12.52 -10.22 -5.03
CA LEU A 449 11.09 -10.06 -5.27
C LEU A 449 10.66 -8.63 -4.89
N VAL A 450 9.83 -8.02 -5.71
CA VAL A 450 9.14 -6.76 -5.44
C VAL A 450 7.66 -7.02 -5.60
N LEU A 451 6.84 -6.67 -4.62
CA LEU A 451 5.39 -6.91 -4.70
C LEU A 451 4.60 -5.99 -3.78
N GLY A 452 3.32 -5.90 -4.09
CA GLY A 452 2.31 -5.28 -3.26
C GLY A 452 0.95 -5.35 -3.95
N THR A 453 -0.06 -4.81 -3.31
CA THR A 453 -1.46 -4.92 -3.74
C THR A 453 -2.32 -3.86 -3.08
N PRO A 454 -3.44 -3.45 -3.71
CA PRO A 454 -4.57 -2.86 -3.02
C PRO A 454 -5.33 -3.90 -2.18
N GLY A 455 -6.32 -3.46 -1.38
CA GLY A 455 -7.28 -4.36 -0.74
C GLY A 455 -7.52 -4.14 0.75
N GLY A 456 -7.24 -2.95 1.30
CA GLY A 456 -7.46 -2.64 2.71
C GLY A 456 -6.79 -3.64 3.64
N SER A 457 -7.50 -4.20 4.61
CA SER A 457 -6.97 -5.21 5.53
C SER A 457 -6.46 -6.48 4.86
N ARG A 458 -6.89 -6.76 3.61
CA ARG A 458 -6.46 -7.92 2.81
C ARG A 458 -5.08 -7.73 2.21
N ILE A 459 -4.51 -6.53 2.25
CA ILE A 459 -3.20 -6.24 1.63
C ILE A 459 -2.13 -7.17 2.19
N PHE A 460 -1.89 -7.17 3.48
CA PHE A 460 -0.81 -7.98 4.06
C PHE A 460 -1.13 -9.49 4.07
N THR A 461 -2.40 -9.90 4.17
CA THR A 461 -2.77 -11.33 4.06
C THR A 461 -2.63 -11.85 2.63
N SER A 462 -2.91 -11.03 1.62
CA SER A 462 -2.66 -11.38 0.21
C SER A 462 -1.17 -11.48 -0.09
N ILE A 463 -0.35 -10.52 0.37
CA ILE A 463 1.11 -10.58 0.25
C ILE A 463 1.65 -11.83 0.92
N PHE A 464 1.22 -12.12 2.15
CA PHE A 464 1.64 -13.30 2.89
C PHE A 464 1.34 -14.61 2.14
N GLN A 465 0.15 -14.74 1.54
CA GLN A 465 -0.20 -15.92 0.76
C GLN A 465 0.64 -16.05 -0.53
N VAL A 466 0.93 -14.94 -1.21
CA VAL A 466 1.83 -14.96 -2.38
C VAL A 466 3.26 -15.36 -1.97
N LEU A 467 3.77 -14.85 -0.85
CA LEU A 467 5.07 -15.28 -0.30
C LEU A 467 5.08 -16.79 0.01
N ASN A 468 4.02 -17.32 0.63
CA ASN A 468 3.91 -18.76 0.88
C ASN A 468 3.89 -19.55 -0.43
N ASN A 469 3.12 -19.12 -1.44
CA ASN A 469 3.05 -19.80 -2.74
C ASN A 469 4.42 -19.88 -3.41
N ILE A 470 5.23 -18.82 -3.32
CA ILE A 470 6.57 -18.76 -3.92
C ILE A 470 7.59 -19.57 -3.11
N TYR A 471 7.65 -19.35 -1.78
CA TYR A 471 8.76 -19.86 -0.96
C TYR A 471 8.52 -21.22 -0.29
N ASP A 472 7.25 -21.64 -0.15
CA ASP A 472 6.91 -22.93 0.46
C ASP A 472 6.42 -23.96 -0.55
N TYR A 473 5.80 -23.51 -1.65
CA TYR A 473 5.22 -24.36 -2.68
C TYR A 473 5.91 -24.26 -4.03
N ASP A 474 7.02 -23.51 -4.13
CA ASP A 474 7.82 -23.33 -5.35
C ASP A 474 7.00 -22.98 -6.60
N MET A 475 5.91 -22.22 -6.42
CA MET A 475 5.06 -21.82 -7.53
C MET A 475 5.78 -20.83 -8.45
N PRO A 476 5.62 -20.97 -9.78
CA PRO A 476 5.95 -19.91 -10.73
C PRO A 476 5.25 -18.60 -10.35
N LEU A 477 5.90 -17.44 -10.57
CA LEU A 477 5.41 -16.13 -10.12
C LEU A 477 3.96 -15.86 -10.56
N GLU A 478 3.65 -16.10 -11.84
CA GLU A 478 2.31 -15.90 -12.41
C GLU A 478 1.24 -16.75 -11.68
N LYS A 479 1.56 -18.02 -11.42
CA LYS A 479 0.66 -18.92 -10.70
C LYS A 479 0.51 -18.54 -9.24
N ALA A 480 1.59 -18.12 -8.59
CA ALA A 480 1.56 -17.68 -7.20
C ALA A 480 0.67 -16.44 -7.01
N VAL A 481 0.71 -15.51 -7.96
CA VAL A 481 -0.12 -14.29 -7.98
C VAL A 481 -1.59 -14.61 -8.31
N ALA A 482 -1.84 -15.51 -9.26
CA ALA A 482 -3.19 -15.90 -9.69
C ALA A 482 -3.92 -16.87 -8.74
N ALA A 483 -3.21 -17.50 -7.80
CA ALA A 483 -3.78 -18.50 -6.92
C ALA A 483 -4.98 -17.96 -6.10
N GLN A 484 -5.88 -18.87 -5.70
CA GLN A 484 -6.96 -18.55 -4.78
C GLN A 484 -6.41 -17.92 -3.50
N ARG A 485 -7.04 -16.84 -3.06
CA ARG A 485 -6.76 -16.20 -1.77
C ARG A 485 -7.98 -16.28 -0.86
N VAL A 486 -7.70 -16.37 0.43
CA VAL A 486 -8.69 -16.34 1.49
C VAL A 486 -8.30 -15.31 2.54
N HIS A 487 -9.25 -14.89 3.37
CA HIS A 487 -8.99 -13.89 4.39
C HIS A 487 -9.86 -14.12 5.63
N HIS A 488 -9.26 -13.97 6.80
CA HIS A 488 -9.92 -13.92 8.10
C HIS A 488 -9.40 -12.72 8.89
N GLN A 489 -10.29 -11.90 9.44
CA GLN A 489 -9.90 -10.69 10.15
C GLN A 489 -10.41 -10.61 11.60
N LEU A 490 -10.48 -11.77 12.28
CA LEU A 490 -11.02 -11.93 13.62
C LEU A 490 -12.55 -11.84 13.64
N LEU A 491 -13.12 -10.87 13.01
CA LEU A 491 -14.56 -10.61 12.99
C LEU A 491 -15.01 -10.21 11.57
N PRO A 492 -16.21 -10.62 11.13
CA PRO A 492 -17.17 -11.46 11.87
C PRO A 492 -16.57 -12.77 12.34
N LYS A 493 -17.05 -13.24 13.50
CA LYS A 493 -16.51 -14.42 14.15
C LYS A 493 -16.51 -15.62 13.20
N ASP A 494 -15.35 -16.30 13.12
CA ASP A 494 -15.15 -17.54 12.37
C ASP A 494 -15.61 -17.48 10.89
N THR A 495 -15.51 -16.27 10.27
CA THR A 495 -15.83 -16.04 8.86
C THR A 495 -14.55 -16.01 8.01
N ILE A 496 -14.52 -16.85 6.98
CA ILE A 496 -13.48 -16.86 5.94
C ILE A 496 -14.05 -16.22 4.68
N TYR A 497 -13.39 -15.16 4.21
CA TYR A 497 -13.71 -14.49 2.95
C TYR A 497 -12.95 -15.09 1.78
N TYR A 498 -13.59 -15.08 0.63
CA TYR A 498 -12.99 -15.39 -0.69
C TYR A 498 -13.53 -14.42 -1.74
N ASP A 499 -13.02 -14.46 -2.96
CA ASP A 499 -13.52 -13.64 -4.07
C ASP A 499 -14.11 -14.47 -5.22
N ALA A 500 -14.90 -13.79 -6.07
CA ALA A 500 -15.56 -14.43 -7.20
C ALA A 500 -14.58 -14.93 -8.29
N TYR A 501 -13.34 -14.42 -8.32
CA TYR A 501 -12.31 -14.88 -9.26
C TYR A 501 -11.92 -16.34 -9.01
N ALA A 502 -11.77 -16.73 -7.73
CA ALA A 502 -11.42 -18.09 -7.34
C ALA A 502 -12.29 -18.51 -6.13
N PRO A 503 -13.56 -18.83 -6.35
CA PRO A 503 -14.50 -19.11 -5.26
C PRO A 503 -14.11 -20.37 -4.47
N LEU A 504 -14.37 -20.31 -3.18
CA LEU A 504 -14.14 -21.42 -2.26
C LEU A 504 -15.35 -22.36 -2.29
N THR A 505 -15.22 -23.48 -3.00
CA THR A 505 -16.32 -24.42 -3.29
C THR A 505 -15.92 -25.88 -3.10
N GLY A 506 -16.87 -26.81 -3.26
CA GLY A 506 -16.65 -28.24 -3.24
C GLY A 506 -16.16 -28.78 -1.89
N LYS A 507 -15.36 -29.84 -1.94
CA LYS A 507 -14.89 -30.57 -0.75
C LYS A 507 -14.21 -29.68 0.29
N VAL A 508 -13.35 -28.73 -0.15
CA VAL A 508 -12.64 -27.81 0.77
C VAL A 508 -13.64 -26.92 1.52
N ALA A 509 -14.63 -26.39 0.82
CA ALA A 509 -15.68 -25.57 1.45
C ALA A 509 -16.52 -26.39 2.44
N ASP A 510 -16.87 -27.64 2.10
CA ASP A 510 -17.65 -28.53 2.97
C ASP A 510 -16.86 -28.90 4.24
N GLU A 511 -15.56 -29.18 4.10
CA GLU A 511 -14.66 -29.45 5.22
C GLU A 511 -14.55 -28.24 6.16
N LEU A 512 -14.36 -27.03 5.63
CA LEU A 512 -14.28 -25.80 6.44
C LEU A 512 -15.59 -25.49 7.16
N LYS A 513 -16.74 -25.66 6.48
CA LYS A 513 -18.07 -25.54 7.12
C LYS A 513 -18.26 -26.61 8.21
N GLY A 514 -17.78 -27.83 7.96
CA GLY A 514 -17.79 -28.92 8.96
C GLY A 514 -16.94 -28.63 10.19
N MET A 515 -15.90 -27.81 10.06
CA MET A 515 -15.10 -27.30 11.18
C MET A 515 -15.79 -26.16 11.94
N GLY A 516 -16.83 -25.53 11.39
CA GLY A 516 -17.58 -24.44 12.00
C GLY A 516 -17.36 -23.04 11.38
N TYR A 517 -16.65 -22.94 10.25
CA TYR A 517 -16.49 -21.66 9.55
C TYR A 517 -17.73 -21.28 8.74
N THR A 518 -18.02 -19.98 8.73
CA THR A 518 -18.85 -19.33 7.72
C THR A 518 -17.97 -18.94 6.53
N LEU A 519 -18.42 -19.20 5.30
CA LEU A 519 -17.70 -18.84 4.08
C LEU A 519 -18.49 -17.77 3.34
N GLU A 520 -17.87 -16.64 3.04
CA GLU A 520 -18.51 -15.51 2.39
C GLU A 520 -17.72 -15.01 1.17
N ASP A 521 -18.44 -14.80 0.05
CA ASP A 521 -17.91 -14.00 -1.05
C ASP A 521 -17.91 -12.54 -0.61
N GLN A 522 -16.75 -11.92 -0.64
CA GLN A 522 -16.64 -10.52 -0.21
C GLN A 522 -17.19 -9.52 -1.23
N GLY A 523 -17.61 -9.98 -2.43
CA GLY A 523 -18.23 -9.16 -3.47
C GLY A 523 -17.27 -8.31 -4.31
N TRP A 524 -15.96 -8.38 -4.06
CA TRP A 524 -14.91 -7.65 -4.78
C TRP A 524 -13.60 -8.46 -4.79
N ASN A 525 -12.62 -8.03 -5.62
CA ASN A 525 -11.37 -8.77 -5.79
C ASN A 525 -10.51 -8.73 -4.52
N MET A 526 -9.95 -9.87 -4.16
CA MET A 526 -9.01 -9.98 -3.04
C MET A 526 -7.61 -9.57 -3.49
N GLY A 527 -7.42 -8.26 -3.64
CA GLY A 527 -6.19 -7.65 -4.12
C GLY A 527 -6.07 -7.59 -5.65
N ASP A 528 -5.03 -6.90 -6.08
CA ASP A 528 -4.53 -6.75 -7.46
C ASP A 528 -3.00 -6.72 -7.39
N ILE A 529 -2.40 -7.89 -7.19
CA ILE A 529 -0.96 -8.04 -6.97
C ILE A 529 -0.19 -7.61 -8.22
N GLN A 530 0.78 -6.72 -8.02
CA GLN A 530 1.77 -6.37 -9.03
C GLN A 530 3.15 -6.83 -8.53
N ALA A 531 3.76 -7.78 -9.21
CA ALA A 531 4.99 -8.41 -8.73
C ALA A 531 6.07 -8.52 -9.79
N ILE A 532 7.33 -8.40 -9.35
CA ILE A 532 8.53 -8.64 -10.15
C ILE A 532 9.44 -9.59 -9.37
N ARG A 533 9.85 -10.69 -10.00
CA ARG A 533 10.86 -11.61 -9.48
C ARG A 533 12.18 -11.39 -10.20
N VAL A 534 13.26 -11.36 -9.44
CA VAL A 534 14.62 -11.30 -9.94
C VAL A 534 15.30 -12.63 -9.64
N ASN A 535 15.76 -13.32 -10.70
CA ASN A 535 16.42 -14.60 -10.60
C ASN A 535 17.78 -14.52 -11.32
N GLY A 536 18.86 -14.33 -10.56
CA GLY A 536 20.16 -13.98 -11.11
C GLY A 536 20.11 -12.65 -11.83
N THR A 537 20.32 -12.62 -13.15
CA THR A 537 20.17 -11.41 -13.98
C THR A 537 18.81 -11.29 -14.68
N GLN A 538 18.00 -12.35 -14.61
CA GLN A 538 16.71 -12.43 -15.29
C GLN A 538 15.57 -11.82 -14.48
N LEU A 539 14.61 -11.23 -15.18
CA LEU A 539 13.44 -10.59 -14.63
C LEU A 539 12.17 -11.29 -15.09
N GLU A 540 11.27 -11.56 -14.16
CA GLU A 540 9.92 -12.05 -14.42
C GLU A 540 8.92 -11.04 -13.84
N THR A 541 7.81 -10.83 -14.53
CA THR A 541 6.72 -9.95 -14.08
C THR A 541 5.43 -10.73 -13.98
N ALA A 542 4.60 -10.40 -12.99
CA ALA A 542 3.23 -10.88 -12.92
C ALA A 542 2.31 -9.75 -12.47
N SER A 543 1.23 -9.57 -13.21
CA SER A 543 0.09 -8.74 -12.84
C SER A 543 -1.09 -9.63 -12.52
N ASP A 544 -1.83 -9.30 -11.48
CA ASP A 544 -2.96 -10.10 -11.00
C ASP A 544 -4.07 -10.18 -12.07
N PRO A 545 -4.52 -11.39 -12.42
CA PRO A 545 -5.62 -11.54 -13.37
C PRO A 545 -6.99 -11.03 -12.83
N ARG A 546 -7.06 -10.72 -11.54
CA ARG A 546 -8.23 -10.05 -10.93
C ARG A 546 -8.36 -8.60 -11.39
N GLY A 547 -7.23 -7.95 -11.67
CA GLY A 547 -7.13 -6.57 -12.13
C GLY A 547 -7.14 -6.42 -13.65
N ARG A 548 -6.61 -5.29 -14.12
CA ARG A 548 -6.37 -4.97 -15.53
C ARG A 548 -4.91 -4.59 -15.80
N GLY A 549 -4.05 -4.97 -14.87
CA GLY A 549 -2.64 -4.60 -14.89
C GLY A 549 -1.82 -5.31 -15.95
N VAL A 550 -0.61 -4.82 -16.15
CA VAL A 550 0.36 -5.33 -17.11
C VAL A 550 1.75 -5.40 -16.51
N GLY A 551 2.46 -6.51 -16.77
CA GLY A 551 3.88 -6.65 -16.51
C GLY A 551 4.70 -6.53 -17.79
N ILE A 552 5.77 -5.74 -17.77
CA ILE A 552 6.68 -5.51 -18.91
C ILE A 552 8.13 -5.72 -18.45
N VAL A 553 8.86 -6.58 -19.15
CA VAL A 553 10.33 -6.66 -19.04
C VAL A 553 10.94 -5.81 -20.13
N VAL A 554 11.79 -4.86 -19.73
CA VAL A 554 12.48 -3.90 -20.60
C VAL A 554 13.89 -4.42 -20.86
N LYS A 555 14.21 -4.73 -22.11
CA LYS A 555 15.56 -5.18 -22.54
C LYS A 555 16.42 -4.01 -22.95
#